data_61c435272d1654f065cc30cf90aefc86
#
_entry.id   61c435272d1654f065cc30cf90aefc86
#
_cell.length_a   1.000
_cell.length_b   1.000
_cell.length_c   1.000
_cell.angle_alpha   90.00
_cell.angle_beta   90.00
_cell.angle_gamma   90.00
#
_symmetry.space_group_name_H-M   'P 1'
#
loop_
_entity.id
_entity.type
_entity.pdbx_description
1 polymer ?
#
loop_
_entity_poly.entity_id
_entity_poly.type
_entity_poly.pdbx_seq_one_letter_code
_entity_poly.pdbx_strand_id
1 'polypeptide(L)'
;MKKRSIALTLATIIVSSFTLVSCGTKKEATDIVIIGAGGAGLAAAVQAKQAGAENIIVLEKMPMTGGNTNKATGGMNAAESTPQKNAGIEDSIETMIADTMKGGKNLNDPELVEVLATEAKDGIDWLIELGADLNEVARAGGATNDRIHRPVGGAAVGPTIVKTLDSTAKELGVDIRTWNEVTEILTDKEGKVSGVKVKDREDKEYIINSKAVVVAAGGFGANKEMIAKYREEIKDFATTNHPGATGDGIIMAEKLGAALTDIEQIQIHPTGVPELGLLISEGVRGDGAILVNKSGKRFYNELETRDNVAAAILNEEDGEAFLIFEDNVREGLHAIEDYVNAGVVIEAESAEALAEKIGVDATTFKTTIDEYNKAIDNQLDPLGRTSLVKKLNKGNFYAIKISPIIHHTMGGLKINTNTEVIDTNGNVIPGLFAAGEVTGGVHGANRLGGNAVADIIVFGRRAGSMAAEFVK
;
A
#
# COMPACT_ATOMS: atom_id res chain seq x y z
N MET A 1 -80.73 41.16 -51.90
CA MET A 1 -79.28 41.51 -51.78
C MET A 1 -78.74 40.75 -50.61
N LYS A 2 -78.04 39.63 -50.87
CA LYS A 2 -77.41 38.78 -49.85
C LYS A 2 -75.90 38.88 -49.99
N LYS A 3 -75.25 39.47 -48.95
CA LYS A 3 -73.74 39.46 -48.88
C LYS A 3 -73.27 38.10 -48.40
N ARG A 4 -72.45 37.45 -49.15
CA ARG A 4 -71.71 36.24 -48.77
C ARG A 4 -70.38 36.71 -48.18
N SER A 5 -70.16 36.40 -46.87
CA SER A 5 -68.87 36.51 -46.24
C SER A 5 -68.03 35.26 -46.50
N ILE A 6 -66.83 35.44 -47.03
CA ILE A 6 -65.85 34.39 -47.24
C ILE A 6 -64.95 34.35 -45.98
N ALA A 7 -65.01 33.25 -45.24
CA ALA A 7 -64.10 32.98 -44.13
C ALA A 7 -62.83 32.39 -44.65
N LEU A 8 -61.72 33.10 -44.44
CA LEU A 8 -60.37 32.60 -44.78
C LEU A 8 -59.78 31.84 -43.56
N THR A 9 -59.69 30.55 -43.69
CA THR A 9 -59.09 29.71 -42.61
C THR A 9 -57.58 29.68 -42.80
N LEU A 10 -56.84 30.32 -41.88
CA LEU A 10 -55.40 30.29 -41.83
C LEU A 10 -54.95 28.97 -41.12
N ALA A 11 -54.39 28.06 -41.84
CA ALA A 11 -53.78 26.85 -41.27
C ALA A 11 -52.35 27.16 -40.84
N THR A 12 -52.16 27.29 -39.52
CA THR A 12 -50.83 27.47 -38.93
C THR A 12 -50.14 26.11 -38.85
N ILE A 13 -49.15 25.87 -39.71
CA ILE A 13 -48.27 24.69 -39.65
C ILE A 13 -47.23 24.95 -38.53
N ILE A 14 -47.39 24.32 -37.37
CA ILE A 14 -46.37 24.28 -36.33
C ILE A 14 -45.33 23.22 -36.75
N VAL A 15 -44.21 23.70 -37.28
CA VAL A 15 -43.00 22.86 -37.49
C VAL A 15 -42.35 22.68 -36.12
N SER A 16 -42.65 21.55 -35.48
CA SER A 16 -41.94 21.13 -34.27
C SER A 16 -40.53 20.74 -34.69
N SER A 17 -39.55 21.63 -34.45
CA SER A 17 -38.13 21.34 -34.57
C SER A 17 -37.76 20.39 -33.42
N PHE A 18 -37.78 19.10 -33.67
CA PHE A 18 -37.10 18.13 -32.81
C PHE A 18 -35.58 18.36 -32.95
N THR A 19 -35.03 19.13 -32.05
CA THR A 19 -33.58 19.13 -31.79
C THR A 19 -33.24 17.73 -31.22
N LEU A 20 -32.73 16.86 -32.07
CA LEU A 20 -31.99 15.69 -31.62
C LEU A 20 -30.82 16.19 -30.77
N VAL A 21 -30.99 16.18 -29.45
CA VAL A 21 -29.87 16.27 -28.54
C VAL A 21 -29.09 14.96 -28.74
N SER A 22 -28.11 15.03 -29.63
CA SER A 22 -27.07 14.00 -29.73
C SER A 22 -26.38 13.96 -28.37
N CYS A 23 -26.70 12.95 -27.58
CA CYS A 23 -25.95 12.63 -26.37
C CYS A 23 -24.60 12.04 -26.80
N GLY A 24 -23.78 12.86 -27.46
CA GLY A 24 -22.38 12.53 -27.75
C GLY A 24 -21.64 12.49 -26.44
N THR A 25 -21.10 11.33 -26.08
CA THR A 25 -20.12 11.19 -25.00
C THR A 25 -19.06 12.25 -25.20
N LYS A 26 -18.86 13.13 -24.19
CA LYS A 26 -17.83 14.16 -24.23
C LYS A 26 -16.47 13.48 -24.38
N LYS A 27 -15.83 13.65 -25.52
CA LYS A 27 -14.47 13.14 -25.74
C LYS A 27 -13.50 14.20 -25.25
N GLU A 28 -12.73 13.84 -24.24
CA GLU A 28 -11.62 14.61 -23.72
C GLU A 28 -10.31 13.98 -24.18
N ALA A 29 -9.21 14.74 -24.23
CA ALA A 29 -7.90 14.21 -24.63
C ALA A 29 -6.83 14.77 -23.69
N THR A 30 -5.85 13.92 -23.38
CA THR A 30 -4.67 14.23 -22.57
C THR A 30 -3.46 13.47 -23.11
N ASP A 31 -2.25 13.78 -22.66
CA ASP A 31 -1.07 13.00 -23.03
C ASP A 31 -1.01 11.69 -22.21
N ILE A 32 -1.20 11.80 -20.90
CA ILE A 32 -1.08 10.67 -19.98
C ILE A 32 -2.31 10.60 -19.07
N VAL A 33 -2.90 9.43 -18.93
CA VAL A 33 -3.87 9.11 -17.86
C VAL A 33 -3.17 8.23 -16.82
N ILE A 34 -3.34 8.56 -15.55
CA ILE A 34 -2.87 7.75 -14.43
C ILE A 34 -4.09 7.24 -13.67
N ILE A 35 -4.19 5.92 -13.50
CA ILE A 35 -5.30 5.25 -12.82
C ILE A 35 -4.91 4.99 -11.37
N GLY A 36 -5.52 5.71 -10.43
CA GLY A 36 -5.27 5.66 -9.00
C GLY A 36 -4.41 6.83 -8.51
N ALA A 37 -4.88 7.51 -7.47
CA ALA A 37 -4.18 8.61 -6.79
C ALA A 37 -3.56 8.15 -5.46
N GLY A 38 -3.07 6.89 -5.39
CA GLY A 38 -2.20 6.41 -4.32
C GLY A 38 -0.77 6.94 -4.46
N GLY A 39 0.14 6.51 -3.58
CA GLY A 39 1.54 6.97 -3.62
C GLY A 39 2.22 6.76 -4.97
N ALA A 40 2.01 5.60 -5.62
CA ALA A 40 2.60 5.31 -6.93
C ALA A 40 2.06 6.23 -8.03
N GLY A 41 0.74 6.45 -8.07
CA GLY A 41 0.13 7.32 -9.09
C GLY A 41 0.50 8.78 -8.91
N LEU A 42 0.55 9.27 -7.67
CA LEU A 42 1.00 10.63 -7.37
C LEU A 42 2.49 10.82 -7.70
N ALA A 43 3.35 9.84 -7.38
CA ALA A 43 4.76 9.86 -7.75
C ALA A 43 4.95 9.87 -9.27
N ALA A 44 4.16 9.05 -10.00
CA ALA A 44 4.16 9.03 -11.46
C ALA A 44 3.73 10.37 -12.05
N ALA A 45 2.69 11.00 -11.51
CA ALA A 45 2.20 12.29 -11.97
C ALA A 45 3.22 13.42 -11.81
N VAL A 46 3.83 13.52 -10.61
CA VAL A 46 4.86 14.53 -10.33
C VAL A 46 6.08 14.32 -11.23
N GLN A 47 6.56 13.08 -11.31
CA GLN A 47 7.74 12.76 -12.12
C GLN A 47 7.48 12.96 -13.63
N ALA A 48 6.30 12.62 -14.14
CA ALA A 48 5.96 12.86 -15.55
C ALA A 48 5.95 14.36 -15.87
N LYS A 49 5.43 15.21 -14.97
CA LYS A 49 5.52 16.68 -15.13
C LYS A 49 6.97 17.16 -15.13
N GLN A 50 7.79 16.67 -14.22
CA GLN A 50 9.22 17.01 -14.15
C GLN A 50 9.98 16.53 -15.39
N ALA A 51 9.54 15.42 -16.02
CA ALA A 51 10.08 14.90 -17.27
C ALA A 51 9.55 15.64 -18.53
N GLY A 52 8.67 16.63 -18.36
CA GLY A 52 8.19 17.52 -19.43
C GLY A 52 6.85 17.12 -20.07
N ALA A 53 6.11 16.17 -19.53
CA ALA A 53 4.73 15.93 -19.99
C ALA A 53 3.83 17.11 -19.63
N GLU A 54 3.02 17.57 -20.61
CA GLU A 54 2.21 18.79 -20.42
C GLU A 54 0.84 18.48 -19.80
N ASN A 55 0.13 17.49 -20.33
CA ASN A 55 -1.25 17.21 -19.97
C ASN A 55 -1.35 15.85 -19.26
N ILE A 56 -1.63 15.87 -17.97
CA ILE A 56 -1.75 14.67 -17.14
C ILE A 56 -3.05 14.73 -16.37
N ILE A 57 -3.82 13.65 -16.45
CA ILE A 57 -5.04 13.45 -15.67
C ILE A 57 -4.83 12.24 -14.76
N VAL A 58 -5.01 12.42 -13.45
CA VAL A 58 -5.04 11.35 -12.45
C VAL A 58 -6.50 11.08 -12.08
N LEU A 59 -6.92 9.81 -12.18
CA LEU A 59 -8.29 9.39 -11.89
C LEU A 59 -8.31 8.50 -10.64
N GLU A 60 -9.10 8.90 -9.66
CA GLU A 60 -9.28 8.18 -8.40
C GLU A 60 -10.77 7.91 -8.17
N LYS A 61 -11.12 6.63 -7.96
CA LYS A 61 -12.52 6.24 -7.71
C LYS A 61 -13.04 6.64 -6.34
N MET A 62 -12.14 6.78 -5.36
CA MET A 62 -12.47 7.14 -3.99
C MET A 62 -12.60 8.65 -3.80
N PRO A 63 -13.17 9.11 -2.67
CA PRO A 63 -13.39 10.54 -2.39
C PRO A 63 -12.11 11.35 -2.16
N MET A 64 -10.99 10.67 -1.91
CA MET A 64 -9.72 11.31 -1.54
C MET A 64 -8.52 10.56 -2.11
N THR A 65 -7.42 11.26 -2.26
CA THR A 65 -6.12 10.70 -2.66
C THR A 65 -5.46 9.90 -1.52
N GLY A 66 -4.51 9.03 -1.87
CA GLY A 66 -3.62 8.33 -0.97
C GLY A 66 -3.87 6.82 -0.83
N GLY A 67 -5.10 6.33 -0.89
CA GLY A 67 -5.41 4.90 -0.80
C GLY A 67 -4.69 4.19 0.36
N ASN A 68 -4.11 3.00 0.11
CA ASN A 68 -3.33 2.25 1.10
C ASN A 68 -2.09 3.01 1.59
N THR A 69 -1.53 3.91 0.79
CA THR A 69 -0.35 4.69 1.20
C THR A 69 -0.62 5.54 2.44
N ASN A 70 -1.82 6.13 2.58
CA ASN A 70 -2.20 6.88 3.79
C ASN A 70 -2.17 6.02 5.07
N LYS A 71 -2.26 4.70 4.96
CA LYS A 71 -2.24 3.76 6.08
C LYS A 71 -0.83 3.22 6.40
N ALA A 72 0.20 3.63 5.65
CA ALA A 72 1.57 3.17 5.87
C ALA A 72 2.17 3.85 7.11
N THR A 73 2.43 3.06 8.15
CA THR A 73 2.91 3.55 9.45
C THR A 73 4.43 3.42 9.62
N GLY A 74 5.08 2.50 8.89
CA GLY A 74 6.49 2.17 9.11
C GLY A 74 7.44 3.22 8.56
N GLY A 75 7.75 3.15 7.30
CA GLY A 75 8.72 4.03 6.62
C GLY A 75 9.04 3.51 5.22
N MET A 76 9.98 4.17 4.55
CA MET A 76 10.51 3.83 3.23
C MET A 76 11.94 3.28 3.36
N ASN A 77 12.20 2.08 2.82
CA ASN A 77 13.55 1.53 2.77
C ASN A 77 14.39 2.20 1.68
N ALA A 78 15.62 2.55 2.04
CA ALA A 78 16.68 2.95 1.10
C ALA A 78 18.05 2.68 1.70
N ALA A 79 18.98 2.15 0.92
CA ALA A 79 20.38 2.01 1.29
C ALA A 79 21.19 3.20 0.72
N GLU A 80 22.30 3.57 1.39
CA GLU A 80 23.22 4.64 0.98
C GLU A 80 22.58 6.03 0.84
N SER A 81 21.47 6.28 1.53
CA SER A 81 20.74 7.55 1.49
C SER A 81 21.50 8.68 2.18
N THR A 82 21.12 9.92 1.87
CA THR A 82 21.64 11.10 2.56
C THR A 82 21.35 11.09 4.07
N PRO A 83 20.13 10.76 4.56
CA PRO A 83 19.88 10.63 6.00
C PRO A 83 20.73 9.57 6.70
N GLN A 84 20.97 8.39 6.06
CA GLN A 84 21.87 7.38 6.65
C GLN A 84 23.29 7.91 6.80
N LYS A 85 23.84 8.56 5.79
CA LYS A 85 25.18 9.16 5.84
C LYS A 85 25.29 10.19 6.96
N ASN A 86 24.27 11.04 7.11
CA ASN A 86 24.21 12.06 8.16
C ASN A 86 24.13 11.43 9.57
N ALA A 87 23.50 10.28 9.70
CA ALA A 87 23.38 9.52 10.95
C ALA A 87 24.59 8.60 11.23
N GLY A 88 25.57 8.51 10.31
CA GLY A 88 26.71 7.61 10.43
C GLY A 88 26.36 6.12 10.31
N ILE A 89 25.26 5.81 9.60
CA ILE A 89 24.79 4.44 9.35
C ILE A 89 25.42 3.92 8.07
N GLU A 90 26.15 2.81 8.20
CA GLU A 90 26.71 2.09 7.04
C GLU A 90 25.69 1.09 6.51
N ASP A 91 25.40 1.14 5.23
CA ASP A 91 24.55 0.22 4.49
C ASP A 91 25.01 0.16 3.03
N SER A 92 24.57 -0.86 2.27
CA SER A 92 24.86 -0.97 0.84
C SER A 92 23.66 -1.45 0.04
N ILE A 93 23.65 -1.09 -1.25
CA ILE A 93 22.67 -1.55 -2.22
C ILE A 93 22.67 -3.09 -2.29
N GLU A 94 23.83 -3.73 -2.30
CA GLU A 94 23.97 -5.18 -2.35
C GLU A 94 23.34 -5.85 -1.10
N THR A 95 23.50 -5.25 0.08
CA THR A 95 22.85 -5.76 1.31
C THR A 95 21.33 -5.61 1.23
N MET A 96 20.83 -4.50 0.70
CA MET A 96 19.39 -4.31 0.50
C MET A 96 18.81 -5.28 -0.52
N ILE A 97 19.54 -5.58 -1.62
CA ILE A 97 19.17 -6.62 -2.60
C ILE A 97 19.11 -7.98 -1.92
N ALA A 98 20.18 -8.37 -1.20
CA ALA A 98 20.25 -9.66 -0.53
C ALA A 98 19.12 -9.87 0.49
N ASP A 99 18.83 -8.86 1.32
CA ASP A 99 17.73 -8.89 2.28
C ASP A 99 16.38 -9.02 1.56
N THR A 100 16.16 -8.25 0.49
CA THR A 100 14.90 -8.26 -0.29
C THR A 100 14.68 -9.61 -0.96
N MET A 101 15.70 -10.16 -1.62
CA MET A 101 15.65 -11.48 -2.24
C MET A 101 15.37 -12.57 -1.21
N LYS A 102 16.10 -12.56 -0.09
CA LYS A 102 15.88 -13.51 1.01
C LYS A 102 14.48 -13.39 1.60
N GLY A 103 14.01 -12.15 1.85
CA GLY A 103 12.68 -11.88 2.37
C GLY A 103 11.57 -12.37 1.45
N GLY A 104 11.74 -12.23 0.14
CA GLY A 104 10.85 -12.72 -0.91
C GLY A 104 11.01 -14.21 -1.23
N LYS A 105 11.82 -14.94 -0.46
CA LYS A 105 12.12 -16.38 -0.65
C LYS A 105 12.71 -16.70 -2.02
N ASN A 106 13.44 -15.75 -2.61
CA ASN A 106 14.06 -15.79 -3.94
C ASN A 106 13.05 -16.06 -5.09
N LEU A 107 11.77 -15.71 -4.91
CA LEU A 107 10.78 -15.68 -5.98
C LEU A 107 10.72 -14.31 -6.68
N ASN A 108 11.38 -13.30 -6.12
CA ASN A 108 11.49 -11.97 -6.71
C ASN A 108 12.14 -12.04 -8.11
N ASP A 109 11.75 -11.12 -8.99
CA ASP A 109 12.52 -10.83 -10.20
C ASP A 109 13.78 -10.03 -9.81
N PRO A 110 15.00 -10.58 -10.03
CA PRO A 110 16.24 -9.94 -9.59
C PRO A 110 16.46 -8.56 -10.24
N GLU A 111 16.03 -8.37 -11.50
CA GLU A 111 16.19 -7.09 -12.21
C GLU A 111 15.31 -6.00 -11.58
N LEU A 112 14.09 -6.35 -11.17
CA LEU A 112 13.21 -5.41 -10.48
C LEU A 112 13.71 -5.09 -9.07
N VAL A 113 14.27 -6.08 -8.35
CA VAL A 113 14.89 -5.84 -7.04
C VAL A 113 16.12 -4.94 -7.15
N GLU A 114 16.94 -5.11 -8.18
CA GLU A 114 18.08 -4.24 -8.44
C GLU A 114 17.63 -2.79 -8.68
N VAL A 115 16.60 -2.57 -9.51
CA VAL A 115 16.00 -1.24 -9.71
C VAL A 115 15.51 -0.65 -8.39
N LEU A 116 14.73 -1.43 -7.61
CA LEU A 116 14.23 -0.99 -6.32
C LEU A 116 15.35 -0.50 -5.40
N ALA A 117 16.37 -1.33 -5.20
CA ALA A 117 17.45 -1.04 -4.24
C ALA A 117 18.35 0.12 -4.70
N THR A 118 18.63 0.21 -6.00
CA THR A 118 19.49 1.24 -6.57
C THR A 118 18.85 2.62 -6.56
N GLU A 119 17.55 2.71 -6.91
CA GLU A 119 16.85 3.98 -7.07
C GLU A 119 16.15 4.47 -5.78
N ALA A 120 16.07 3.62 -4.73
CA ALA A 120 15.38 4.00 -3.49
C ALA A 120 15.99 5.24 -2.81
N LYS A 121 17.33 5.37 -2.80
CA LYS A 121 18.02 6.54 -2.23
C LYS A 121 17.65 7.84 -2.94
N ASP A 122 17.61 7.81 -4.26
CA ASP A 122 17.20 8.96 -5.07
C ASP A 122 15.73 9.30 -4.84
N GLY A 123 14.90 8.28 -4.53
CA GLY A 123 13.51 8.46 -4.13
C GLY A 123 13.37 9.17 -2.78
N ILE A 124 14.20 8.84 -1.80
CA ILE A 124 14.26 9.53 -0.49
C ILE A 124 14.68 10.99 -0.67
N ASP A 125 15.80 11.21 -1.37
CA ASP A 125 16.33 12.55 -1.55
C ASP A 125 15.33 13.44 -2.33
N TRP A 126 14.70 12.89 -3.37
CA TRP A 126 13.64 13.57 -4.13
C TRP A 126 12.42 13.94 -3.25
N LEU A 127 11.94 13.04 -2.38
CA LEU A 127 10.85 13.35 -1.47
C LEU A 127 11.21 14.44 -0.47
N ILE A 128 12.46 14.44 0.05
CA ILE A 128 12.97 15.48 0.94
C ILE A 128 13.05 16.83 0.22
N GLU A 129 13.54 16.85 -1.04
CA GLU A 129 13.55 18.05 -1.86
C GLU A 129 12.16 18.63 -2.13
N LEU A 130 11.13 17.77 -2.22
CA LEU A 130 9.73 18.16 -2.30
C LEU A 130 9.12 18.60 -0.95
N GLY A 131 9.88 18.51 0.15
CA GLY A 131 9.46 18.96 1.47
C GLY A 131 8.94 17.86 2.41
N ALA A 132 9.12 16.58 2.08
CA ALA A 132 8.79 15.50 3.00
C ALA A 132 9.83 15.40 4.13
N ASP A 133 9.39 15.21 5.38
CA ASP A 133 10.28 14.84 6.48
C ASP A 133 10.52 13.33 6.48
N LEU A 134 11.70 12.90 6.04
CA LEU A 134 12.15 11.50 6.02
C LEU A 134 13.56 11.36 6.62
N ASN A 135 13.89 12.18 7.62
CA ASN A 135 15.23 12.29 8.16
C ASN A 135 15.55 11.33 9.32
N GLU A 136 14.55 10.68 9.91
CA GLU A 136 14.80 9.64 10.90
C GLU A 136 14.98 8.28 10.23
N VAL A 137 16.06 7.57 10.61
CA VAL A 137 16.37 6.23 10.09
C VAL A 137 16.23 5.21 11.20
N ALA A 138 15.52 4.12 10.93
CA ALA A 138 15.27 3.02 11.85
C ALA A 138 15.42 1.65 11.16
N ARG A 139 15.25 0.57 11.92
CA ARG A 139 15.32 -0.82 11.41
C ARG A 139 13.93 -1.42 11.25
N ALA A 140 13.70 -2.11 10.13
CA ALA A 140 12.56 -2.99 9.95
C ALA A 140 12.93 -4.46 10.23
N GLY A 141 11.93 -5.29 10.55
CA GLY A 141 12.11 -6.73 10.66
C GLY A 141 12.60 -7.34 9.34
N GLY A 142 13.60 -8.23 9.43
CA GLY A 142 14.23 -8.88 8.27
C GLY A 142 15.29 -8.05 7.55
N ALA A 143 15.52 -6.79 7.94
CA ALA A 143 16.61 -5.97 7.42
C ALA A 143 17.91 -6.17 8.22
N THR A 144 19.03 -6.27 7.51
CA THR A 144 20.37 -6.38 8.13
C THR A 144 20.80 -5.07 8.78
N ASN A 145 20.51 -3.94 8.12
CA ASN A 145 20.89 -2.60 8.56
C ASN A 145 19.68 -1.69 8.80
N ASP A 146 19.92 -0.56 9.48
CA ASP A 146 18.93 0.49 9.67
C ASP A 146 18.75 1.25 8.35
N ARG A 147 17.59 1.09 7.68
CA ARG A 147 17.32 1.67 6.36
C ARG A 147 15.89 2.16 6.17
N ILE A 148 15.06 2.09 7.18
CA ILE A 148 13.69 2.60 7.12
C ILE A 148 13.69 4.10 7.41
N HIS A 149 13.26 4.92 6.44
CA HIS A 149 13.17 6.37 6.56
C HIS A 149 11.75 6.78 6.92
N ARG A 150 11.61 7.65 7.91
CA ARG A 150 10.32 8.13 8.42
C ARG A 150 10.44 9.56 8.94
N PRO A 151 9.31 10.23 9.21
CA PRO A 151 9.33 11.53 9.86
C PRO A 151 10.01 11.48 11.23
N VAL A 152 10.71 12.55 11.59
CA VAL A 152 11.36 12.69 12.90
C VAL A 152 10.33 12.55 14.02
N GLY A 153 10.67 11.74 15.05
CA GLY A 153 9.76 11.39 16.15
C GLY A 153 8.88 10.17 15.85
N GLY A 154 9.14 9.42 14.76
CA GLY A 154 8.51 8.14 14.48
C GLY A 154 7.06 8.23 14.00
N ALA A 155 6.62 9.36 13.45
CA ALA A 155 5.28 9.50 12.88
C ALA A 155 5.11 8.63 11.62
N ALA A 156 3.84 8.35 11.25
CA ALA A 156 3.50 7.55 10.09
C ALA A 156 4.00 8.18 8.77
N VAL A 157 4.71 7.40 7.95
CA VAL A 157 5.32 7.89 6.71
C VAL A 157 4.29 8.19 5.62
N GLY A 158 3.22 7.40 5.55
CA GLY A 158 2.26 7.46 4.45
C GLY A 158 1.56 8.81 4.29
N PRO A 159 0.96 9.37 5.35
CA PRO A 159 0.33 10.71 5.29
C PRO A 159 1.31 11.80 4.86
N THR A 160 2.58 11.75 5.29
CA THR A 160 3.63 12.69 4.90
C THR A 160 3.89 12.61 3.39
N ILE A 161 4.10 11.40 2.85
CA ILE A 161 4.34 11.20 1.41
C ILE A 161 3.13 11.64 0.58
N VAL A 162 1.92 11.21 0.95
CA VAL A 162 0.71 11.56 0.20
C VAL A 162 0.50 13.08 0.18
N LYS A 163 0.62 13.75 1.33
CA LYS A 163 0.47 15.19 1.43
C LYS A 163 1.48 15.92 0.54
N THR A 164 2.74 15.52 0.58
CA THR A 164 3.81 16.12 -0.22
C THR A 164 3.54 15.95 -1.71
N LEU A 165 3.28 14.71 -2.17
CA LEU A 165 3.08 14.42 -3.58
C LEU A 165 1.78 15.02 -4.14
N ASP A 166 0.68 14.99 -3.40
CA ASP A 166 -0.61 15.56 -3.80
C ASP A 166 -0.50 17.09 -3.95
N SER A 167 0.15 17.77 -3.00
CA SER A 167 0.38 19.21 -3.07
C SER A 167 1.28 19.55 -4.27
N THR A 168 2.40 18.86 -4.45
CA THR A 168 3.32 19.09 -5.55
C THR A 168 2.67 18.82 -6.92
N ALA A 169 1.89 17.74 -7.05
CA ALA A 169 1.17 17.46 -8.30
C ALA A 169 0.20 18.59 -8.68
N LYS A 170 -0.53 19.12 -7.71
CA LYS A 170 -1.44 20.27 -7.90
C LYS A 170 -0.68 21.55 -8.28
N GLU A 171 0.41 21.84 -7.60
CA GLU A 171 1.28 22.99 -7.93
C GLU A 171 1.86 22.92 -9.34
N LEU A 172 2.18 21.70 -9.81
CA LEU A 172 2.62 21.45 -11.18
C LEU A 172 1.49 21.44 -12.23
N GLY A 173 0.25 21.65 -11.80
CA GLY A 173 -0.93 21.72 -12.68
C GLY A 173 -1.42 20.36 -13.18
N VAL A 174 -1.24 19.28 -12.40
CA VAL A 174 -1.84 17.97 -12.68
C VAL A 174 -3.33 18.04 -12.37
N ASP A 175 -4.17 17.52 -13.27
CA ASP A 175 -5.63 17.41 -13.07
C ASP A 175 -5.94 16.12 -12.29
N ILE A 176 -6.17 16.24 -10.99
CA ILE A 176 -6.51 15.12 -10.10
C ILE A 176 -8.01 15.10 -9.88
N ARG A 177 -8.66 14.01 -10.29
CA ARG A 177 -10.13 13.84 -10.22
C ARG A 177 -10.49 12.69 -9.29
N THR A 178 -11.02 12.99 -8.13
CA THR A 178 -11.63 12.03 -7.22
C THR A 178 -13.06 11.69 -7.65
N TRP A 179 -13.63 10.56 -7.19
CA TRP A 179 -14.93 10.06 -7.60
C TRP A 179 -15.03 9.82 -9.13
N ASN A 180 -13.93 9.45 -9.76
CA ASN A 180 -13.85 9.13 -11.18
C ASN A 180 -13.23 7.74 -11.34
N GLU A 181 -14.09 6.75 -11.51
CA GLU A 181 -13.73 5.33 -11.64
C GLU A 181 -13.39 5.02 -13.09
N VAL A 182 -12.18 4.54 -13.34
CA VAL A 182 -11.84 3.95 -14.64
C VAL A 182 -12.41 2.55 -14.70
N THR A 183 -13.24 2.28 -15.70
CA THR A 183 -13.93 1.00 -15.89
C THR A 183 -13.34 0.17 -17.02
N GLU A 184 -12.59 0.80 -17.93
CA GLU A 184 -11.99 0.13 -19.08
C GLU A 184 -10.75 0.91 -19.58
N ILE A 185 -9.71 0.19 -19.97
CA ILE A 185 -8.57 0.72 -20.73
C ILE A 185 -8.84 0.43 -22.21
N LEU A 186 -8.79 1.46 -23.04
CA LEU A 186 -9.10 1.39 -24.45
C LEU A 186 -7.83 1.24 -25.29
N THR A 187 -7.94 0.45 -26.37
CA THR A 187 -6.86 0.29 -27.36
C THR A 187 -7.34 0.65 -28.74
N ASP A 188 -6.41 0.97 -29.62
CA ASP A 188 -6.64 1.09 -31.06
C ASP A 188 -6.66 -0.29 -31.74
N LYS A 189 -6.74 -0.30 -33.06
CA LYS A 189 -6.84 -1.55 -33.85
C LYS A 189 -5.53 -2.36 -33.86
N GLU A 190 -4.42 -1.71 -33.55
CA GLU A 190 -3.07 -2.26 -33.45
C GLU A 190 -2.77 -2.79 -32.04
N GLY A 191 -3.71 -2.62 -31.08
CA GLY A 191 -3.55 -3.03 -29.67
C GLY A 191 -2.78 -2.03 -28.81
N LYS A 192 -2.44 -0.86 -29.34
CA LYS A 192 -1.83 0.23 -28.59
C LYS A 192 -2.88 0.94 -27.73
N VAL A 193 -2.53 1.31 -26.50
CA VAL A 193 -3.40 2.11 -25.63
C VAL A 193 -3.82 3.42 -26.31
N SER A 194 -5.11 3.75 -26.24
CA SER A 194 -5.71 4.93 -26.86
C SER A 194 -6.54 5.79 -25.91
N GLY A 195 -6.70 5.36 -24.65
CA GLY A 195 -7.43 6.10 -23.63
C GLY A 195 -8.10 5.21 -22.59
N VAL A 196 -9.04 5.78 -21.87
CA VAL A 196 -9.81 5.10 -20.83
C VAL A 196 -11.30 5.48 -20.89
N LYS A 197 -12.15 4.55 -20.44
CA LYS A 197 -13.55 4.83 -20.13
C LYS A 197 -13.68 5.09 -18.64
N VAL A 198 -14.38 6.13 -18.30
CA VAL A 198 -14.50 6.63 -16.92
C VAL A 198 -15.97 6.76 -16.55
N LYS A 199 -16.29 6.48 -15.32
CA LYS A 199 -17.58 6.70 -14.68
C LYS A 199 -17.42 7.72 -13.52
N ASP A 200 -18.16 8.81 -13.58
CA ASP A 200 -18.10 9.84 -12.55
C ASP A 200 -19.02 9.54 -11.34
N ARG A 201 -19.03 10.45 -10.37
CA ARG A 201 -19.84 10.34 -9.15
C ARG A 201 -21.36 10.22 -9.41
N GLU A 202 -21.83 10.69 -10.57
CA GLU A 202 -23.24 10.66 -10.97
C GLU A 202 -23.57 9.45 -11.87
N ASP A 203 -22.67 8.46 -11.90
CA ASP A 203 -22.72 7.29 -12.79
C ASP A 203 -22.70 7.62 -14.29
N LYS A 204 -22.26 8.82 -14.66
CA LYS A 204 -22.16 9.25 -16.04
C LYS A 204 -20.85 8.76 -16.64
N GLU A 205 -20.97 8.03 -17.75
CA GLU A 205 -19.81 7.53 -18.49
C GLU A 205 -19.27 8.60 -19.47
N TYR A 206 -17.94 8.68 -19.56
CA TYR A 206 -17.23 9.49 -20.54
C TYR A 206 -15.91 8.85 -20.93
N ILE A 207 -15.30 9.32 -22.01
CA ILE A 207 -14.03 8.80 -22.53
C ILE A 207 -12.99 9.89 -22.46
N ILE A 208 -11.80 9.51 -21.99
CA ILE A 208 -10.58 10.31 -22.10
C ILE A 208 -9.65 9.59 -23.05
N ASN A 209 -9.35 10.22 -24.20
CA ASN A 209 -8.33 9.72 -25.12
C ASN A 209 -6.95 10.06 -24.52
N SER A 210 -5.99 9.14 -24.57
CA SER A 210 -4.63 9.38 -24.12
C SER A 210 -3.62 8.57 -24.94
N LYS A 211 -2.39 9.06 -25.01
CA LYS A 211 -1.30 8.38 -25.69
C LYS A 211 -0.68 7.28 -24.83
N ALA A 212 -0.73 7.46 -23.50
CA ALA A 212 -0.22 6.51 -22.52
C ALA A 212 -1.15 6.41 -21.30
N VAL A 213 -1.18 5.25 -20.67
CA VAL A 213 -1.89 4.97 -19.41
C VAL A 213 -0.92 4.36 -18.42
N VAL A 214 -0.88 4.92 -17.21
CA VAL A 214 -0.16 4.34 -16.06
C VAL A 214 -1.18 3.73 -15.11
N VAL A 215 -1.11 2.42 -14.87
CA VAL A 215 -1.93 1.70 -13.91
C VAL A 215 -1.25 1.74 -12.54
N ALA A 216 -1.81 2.50 -11.60
CA ALA A 216 -1.32 2.66 -10.23
C ALA A 216 -2.46 2.45 -9.21
N ALA A 217 -3.37 1.53 -9.53
CA ALA A 217 -4.65 1.33 -8.84
C ALA A 217 -4.55 0.52 -7.54
N GLY A 218 -3.34 0.14 -7.12
CA GLY A 218 -3.11 -0.70 -5.95
C GLY A 218 -3.46 -2.17 -6.16
N GLY A 219 -3.35 -2.94 -5.08
CA GLY A 219 -3.61 -4.38 -5.10
C GLY A 219 -5.09 -4.74 -4.94
N PHE A 220 -5.34 -5.99 -4.54
CA PHE A 220 -6.69 -6.54 -4.41
C PHE A 220 -7.03 -7.05 -2.99
N GLY A 221 -6.28 -6.59 -1.97
CA GLY A 221 -6.43 -7.06 -0.58
C GLY A 221 -7.78 -6.77 0.08
N ALA A 222 -8.65 -5.95 -0.53
CA ALA A 222 -10.03 -5.71 -0.10
C ALA A 222 -11.07 -6.45 -0.96
N ASN A 223 -10.66 -7.25 -1.97
CA ASN A 223 -11.56 -7.99 -2.86
C ASN A 223 -11.62 -9.46 -2.45
N LYS A 224 -12.66 -9.84 -1.70
CA LYS A 224 -12.85 -11.22 -1.20
C LYS A 224 -12.93 -12.26 -2.31
N GLU A 225 -13.48 -11.91 -3.48
CA GLU A 225 -13.60 -12.84 -4.60
C GLU A 225 -12.23 -13.13 -5.23
N MET A 226 -11.40 -12.10 -5.41
CA MET A 226 -10.02 -12.29 -5.88
C MET A 226 -9.17 -13.03 -4.85
N ILE A 227 -9.30 -12.72 -3.55
CA ILE A 227 -8.64 -13.46 -2.48
C ILE A 227 -9.05 -14.94 -2.56
N ALA A 228 -10.34 -15.25 -2.60
CA ALA A 228 -10.82 -16.62 -2.70
C ALA A 228 -10.34 -17.34 -3.97
N LYS A 229 -10.26 -16.62 -5.12
CA LYS A 229 -9.75 -17.18 -6.39
C LYS A 229 -8.30 -17.65 -6.29
N TYR A 230 -7.45 -16.90 -5.57
CA TYR A 230 -6.01 -17.17 -5.52
C TYR A 230 -5.53 -17.82 -4.20
N ARG A 231 -6.26 -17.59 -3.10
CA ARG A 231 -5.92 -18.08 -1.76
C ARG A 231 -7.20 -18.37 -0.94
N GLU A 232 -7.91 -19.44 -1.32
CA GLU A 232 -9.21 -19.84 -0.72
C GLU A 232 -9.16 -19.94 0.82
N GLU A 233 -8.04 -20.41 1.37
CA GLU A 233 -7.87 -20.63 2.82
C GLU A 233 -7.86 -19.34 3.66
N ILE A 234 -7.67 -18.17 3.04
CA ILE A 234 -7.66 -16.87 3.75
C ILE A 234 -8.82 -15.95 3.35
N LYS A 235 -9.80 -16.43 2.57
CA LYS A 235 -10.92 -15.62 2.04
C LYS A 235 -11.74 -14.91 3.10
N ASP A 236 -11.81 -15.50 4.31
CA ASP A 236 -12.60 -14.97 5.43
C ASP A 236 -11.77 -14.10 6.36
N PHE A 237 -10.48 -13.92 6.10
CA PHE A 237 -9.65 -13.04 6.90
C PHE A 237 -10.09 -11.59 6.71
N ALA A 238 -10.01 -10.82 7.80
CA ALA A 238 -10.12 -9.37 7.74
C ALA A 238 -8.93 -8.76 6.97
N THR A 239 -9.02 -7.49 6.59
CA THR A 239 -7.99 -6.82 5.82
C THR A 239 -7.66 -5.45 6.40
N THR A 240 -6.37 -5.07 6.35
CA THR A 240 -5.92 -3.71 6.65
C THR A 240 -6.12 -2.76 5.48
N ASN A 241 -6.50 -3.29 4.32
CA ASN A 241 -6.55 -2.53 3.08
C ASN A 241 -7.64 -1.45 3.09
N HIS A 242 -7.38 -0.40 2.34
CA HIS A 242 -8.38 0.59 1.99
C HIS A 242 -9.48 -0.06 1.14
N PRO A 243 -10.77 0.28 1.31
CA PRO A 243 -11.88 -0.31 0.55
C PRO A 243 -11.72 -0.25 -0.98
N GLY A 244 -10.94 0.71 -1.47
CA GLY A 244 -10.63 0.87 -2.89
C GLY A 244 -9.60 -0.14 -3.44
N ALA A 245 -8.96 -0.97 -2.63
CA ALA A 245 -7.98 -1.96 -3.09
C ALA A 245 -8.67 -3.23 -3.60
N THR A 246 -9.35 -3.13 -4.73
CA THR A 246 -10.25 -4.16 -5.31
C THR A 246 -9.69 -4.85 -6.54
N GLY A 247 -8.46 -4.52 -6.98
CA GLY A 247 -7.80 -5.19 -8.10
C GLY A 247 -8.27 -4.73 -9.49
N ASP A 248 -8.99 -3.62 -9.60
CA ASP A 248 -9.57 -3.16 -10.86
C ASP A 248 -8.54 -2.96 -11.96
N GLY A 249 -7.36 -2.41 -11.59
CA GLY A 249 -6.25 -2.23 -12.54
C GLY A 249 -5.76 -3.55 -13.13
N ILE A 250 -5.66 -4.58 -12.30
CA ILE A 250 -5.28 -5.94 -12.72
C ILE A 250 -6.35 -6.49 -13.67
N ILE A 251 -7.62 -6.43 -13.28
CA ILE A 251 -8.75 -6.96 -14.08
C ILE A 251 -8.84 -6.26 -15.44
N MET A 252 -8.63 -4.94 -15.49
CA MET A 252 -8.68 -4.20 -16.76
C MET A 252 -7.52 -4.54 -17.67
N ALA A 253 -6.30 -4.68 -17.15
CA ALA A 253 -5.13 -5.01 -17.95
C ALA A 253 -5.16 -6.50 -18.42
N GLU A 254 -5.65 -7.44 -17.59
CA GLU A 254 -5.86 -8.83 -18.03
C GLU A 254 -6.77 -8.92 -19.29
N LYS A 255 -7.80 -8.07 -19.39
CA LYS A 255 -8.65 -8.02 -20.59
C LYS A 255 -7.92 -7.60 -21.86
N LEU A 256 -6.78 -6.92 -21.71
CA LEU A 256 -5.87 -6.56 -22.81
C LEU A 256 -4.81 -7.63 -23.08
N GLY A 257 -4.84 -8.73 -22.35
CA GLY A 257 -3.86 -9.82 -22.45
C GLY A 257 -2.62 -9.66 -21.59
N ALA A 258 -2.62 -8.74 -20.59
CA ALA A 258 -1.50 -8.59 -19.67
C ALA A 258 -1.22 -9.89 -18.91
N ALA A 259 0.06 -10.25 -18.78
CA ALA A 259 0.52 -11.35 -17.95
C ALA A 259 0.50 -10.95 -16.47
N LEU A 260 0.26 -11.94 -15.62
CA LEU A 260 0.36 -11.80 -14.17
C LEU A 260 1.59 -12.57 -13.67
N THR A 261 2.16 -12.12 -12.57
CA THR A 261 3.22 -12.81 -11.84
C THR A 261 2.93 -12.77 -10.35
N ASP A 262 3.25 -13.86 -9.64
CA ASP A 262 3.12 -14.02 -8.18
C ASP A 262 1.72 -13.70 -7.62
N ILE A 263 0.67 -13.79 -8.43
CA ILE A 263 -0.68 -13.31 -8.08
C ILE A 263 -1.27 -14.01 -6.85
N GLU A 264 -0.85 -15.23 -6.55
CA GLU A 264 -1.24 -16.01 -5.37
C GLU A 264 -0.46 -15.60 -4.11
N GLN A 265 0.59 -14.78 -4.24
CA GLN A 265 1.39 -14.34 -3.11
C GLN A 265 0.69 -13.18 -2.39
N ILE A 266 -0.02 -13.52 -1.32
CA ILE A 266 -0.77 -12.57 -0.49
C ILE A 266 -0.19 -12.57 0.91
N GLN A 267 0.30 -11.42 1.37
CA GLN A 267 0.90 -11.27 2.69
C GLN A 267 -0.17 -11.14 3.77
N ILE A 268 0.00 -11.94 4.81
CA ILE A 268 -0.75 -11.85 6.05
C ILE A 268 0.13 -11.12 7.07
N HIS A 269 -0.39 -10.05 7.67
CA HIS A 269 0.29 -9.37 8.77
C HIS A 269 -0.08 -10.06 10.08
N PRO A 270 0.88 -10.44 10.94
CA PRO A 270 0.62 -11.23 12.14
C PRO A 270 -0.17 -10.47 13.21
N THR A 271 0.01 -9.16 13.31
CA THR A 271 -0.56 -8.35 14.38
C THR A 271 -1.60 -7.38 13.84
N GLY A 272 -2.82 -7.87 13.64
CA GLY A 272 -3.99 -7.08 13.27
C GLY A 272 -5.10 -7.15 14.32
N VAL A 273 -6.00 -6.17 14.30
CA VAL A 273 -7.27 -6.19 15.03
C VAL A 273 -8.38 -6.34 14.00
N PRO A 274 -8.89 -7.58 13.77
CA PRO A 274 -9.78 -7.90 12.67
C PRO A 274 -11.06 -7.07 12.63
N GLU A 275 -11.64 -6.77 13.78
CA GLU A 275 -12.90 -6.04 13.94
C GLU A 275 -12.82 -4.61 13.38
N LEU A 276 -11.63 -4.04 13.38
CA LEU A 276 -11.39 -2.67 12.91
C LEU A 276 -10.59 -2.60 11.59
N GLY A 277 -10.09 -3.73 11.10
CA GLY A 277 -9.13 -3.75 10.00
C GLY A 277 -7.86 -2.94 10.34
N LEU A 278 -7.49 -2.90 11.63
CA LEU A 278 -6.40 -2.09 12.13
C LEU A 278 -5.10 -2.92 12.20
N LEU A 279 -4.03 -2.35 11.65
CA LEU A 279 -2.69 -2.92 11.76
C LEU A 279 -2.00 -2.41 13.02
N ILE A 280 -1.48 -3.33 13.84
CA ILE A 280 -0.55 -3.00 14.92
C ILE A 280 0.87 -3.11 14.37
N SER A 281 1.58 -1.99 14.35
CA SER A 281 2.92 -1.86 13.75
C SER A 281 3.92 -2.89 14.28
N GLU A 282 4.82 -3.34 13.40
CA GLU A 282 6.00 -4.14 13.79
C GLU A 282 6.88 -3.44 14.83
N GLY A 283 6.88 -2.10 14.86
CA GLY A 283 7.60 -1.32 15.86
C GLY A 283 7.27 -1.73 17.29
N VAL A 284 6.01 -2.07 17.59
CA VAL A 284 5.60 -2.52 18.94
C VAL A 284 6.36 -3.77 19.37
N ARG A 285 6.52 -4.75 18.46
CA ARG A 285 7.32 -5.96 18.69
C ARG A 285 8.82 -5.64 18.72
N GLY A 286 9.28 -4.79 17.82
CA GLY A 286 10.67 -4.33 17.74
C GLY A 286 11.13 -3.62 19.00
N ASP A 287 10.27 -2.81 19.59
CA ASP A 287 10.54 -2.01 20.80
C ASP A 287 10.42 -2.80 22.11
N GLY A 288 10.06 -4.09 22.07
CA GLY A 288 10.13 -4.95 23.25
C GLY A 288 8.85 -5.69 23.62
N ALA A 289 7.73 -5.51 22.89
CA ALA A 289 6.54 -6.29 23.16
C ALA A 289 6.77 -7.78 22.86
N ILE A 290 6.06 -8.64 23.60
CA ILE A 290 6.07 -10.10 23.44
C ILE A 290 4.70 -10.61 23.00
N LEU A 291 4.68 -11.81 22.38
CA LEU A 291 3.48 -12.53 21.99
C LEU A 291 3.13 -13.57 23.05
N VAL A 292 1.91 -13.49 23.59
CA VAL A 292 1.38 -14.41 24.60
C VAL A 292 0.08 -15.04 24.12
N ASN A 293 -0.05 -16.36 24.22
CA ASN A 293 -1.26 -17.08 23.85
C ASN A 293 -2.32 -17.08 24.98
N LYS A 294 -3.49 -17.66 24.73
CA LYS A 294 -4.59 -17.76 25.71
C LYS A 294 -4.25 -18.59 26.96
N SER A 295 -3.18 -19.38 26.93
CA SER A 295 -2.66 -20.08 28.11
C SER A 295 -1.72 -19.22 28.96
N GLY A 296 -1.47 -17.95 28.62
CA GLY A 296 -0.54 -17.08 29.32
C GLY A 296 0.94 -17.31 28.99
N LYS A 297 1.25 -18.08 27.93
CA LYS A 297 2.62 -18.46 27.56
C LYS A 297 3.10 -17.71 26.33
N ARG A 298 4.37 -17.28 26.35
CA ARG A 298 5.10 -16.87 25.17
C ARG A 298 5.41 -18.09 24.31
N PHE A 299 5.17 -18.05 23.00
CA PHE A 299 5.18 -19.25 22.15
C PHE A 299 6.07 -19.14 20.92
N TYR A 300 6.47 -17.95 20.50
CA TYR A 300 7.27 -17.76 19.27
C TYR A 300 8.18 -16.54 19.34
N ASN A 301 9.21 -16.49 18.48
CA ASN A 301 10.04 -15.32 18.30
C ASN A 301 9.28 -14.21 17.56
N GLU A 302 9.01 -13.13 18.23
CA GLU A 302 8.20 -12.00 17.73
C GLU A 302 8.86 -11.27 16.56
N LEU A 303 10.17 -11.41 16.37
CA LEU A 303 10.95 -10.70 15.37
C LEU A 303 11.24 -11.51 14.10
N GLU A 304 10.65 -12.71 14.00
CA GLU A 304 10.66 -13.47 12.76
C GLU A 304 9.86 -12.78 11.66
N THR A 305 9.97 -13.28 10.42
CA THR A 305 9.25 -12.73 9.28
C THR A 305 7.72 -12.80 9.47
N ARG A 306 6.99 -11.92 8.80
CA ARG A 306 5.52 -11.80 8.95
C ARG A 306 4.78 -13.10 8.76
N ASP A 307 5.14 -13.85 7.73
CA ASP A 307 4.55 -15.14 7.40
C ASP A 307 4.79 -16.18 8.50
N ASN A 308 6.01 -16.26 9.06
CA ASN A 308 6.34 -17.19 10.12
C ASN A 308 5.60 -16.85 11.42
N VAL A 309 5.57 -15.58 11.81
CA VAL A 309 4.83 -15.14 13.01
C VAL A 309 3.32 -15.33 12.83
N ALA A 310 2.77 -15.03 11.66
CA ALA A 310 1.36 -15.25 11.36
C ALA A 310 1.00 -16.73 11.43
N ALA A 311 1.82 -17.61 10.85
CA ALA A 311 1.61 -19.06 10.93
C ALA A 311 1.66 -19.56 12.38
N ALA A 312 2.58 -19.04 13.20
CA ALA A 312 2.65 -19.41 14.63
C ALA A 312 1.38 -19.00 15.38
N ILE A 313 0.86 -17.79 15.15
CA ILE A 313 -0.39 -17.32 15.77
C ILE A 313 -1.59 -18.14 15.30
N LEU A 314 -1.69 -18.47 14.01
CA LEU A 314 -2.78 -19.29 13.46
C LEU A 314 -2.81 -20.72 14.03
N ASN A 315 -1.69 -21.20 14.56
CA ASN A 315 -1.61 -22.50 15.24
C ASN A 315 -2.03 -22.43 16.72
N GLU A 316 -2.19 -21.23 17.28
CA GLU A 316 -2.73 -21.05 18.63
C GLU A 316 -4.26 -21.12 18.66
N GLU A 317 -4.83 -21.22 19.83
CA GLU A 317 -6.29 -21.32 20.04
C GLU A 317 -7.02 -20.13 19.38
N ASP A 318 -7.99 -20.43 18.52
CA ASP A 318 -8.78 -19.49 17.70
C ASP A 318 -7.95 -18.63 16.73
N GLY A 319 -6.67 -18.94 16.51
CA GLY A 319 -5.78 -18.12 15.70
C GLY A 319 -5.52 -16.73 16.29
N GLU A 320 -5.54 -16.61 17.61
CA GLU A 320 -5.44 -15.37 18.36
C GLU A 320 -4.27 -15.38 19.34
N ALA A 321 -3.73 -14.19 19.61
CA ALA A 321 -2.73 -13.97 20.66
C ALA A 321 -2.90 -12.59 21.29
N PHE A 322 -2.13 -12.33 22.33
CA PHE A 322 -2.00 -11.01 22.93
C PHE A 322 -0.61 -10.48 22.71
N LEU A 323 -0.53 -9.21 22.28
CA LEU A 323 0.70 -8.45 22.23
C LEU A 323 0.85 -7.71 23.57
N ILE A 324 1.87 -8.07 24.36
CA ILE A 324 2.07 -7.58 25.72
C ILE A 324 3.24 -6.62 25.76
N PHE A 325 3.09 -5.45 26.40
CA PHE A 325 4.13 -4.44 26.56
C PHE A 325 3.90 -3.60 27.81
N GLU A 326 4.84 -2.70 28.13
CA GLU A 326 4.79 -1.79 29.28
C GLU A 326 4.96 -0.32 28.87
N ASP A 327 4.89 0.59 29.87
CA ASP A 327 5.10 2.04 29.70
C ASP A 327 6.33 2.38 28.88
N ASN A 328 7.44 1.66 29.08
CA ASN A 328 8.70 1.91 28.37
C ASN A 328 8.62 1.69 26.84
N VAL A 329 7.68 0.84 26.35
CA VAL A 329 7.38 0.67 24.93
C VAL A 329 6.41 1.75 24.47
N ARG A 330 5.37 2.03 25.27
CA ARG A 330 4.37 3.06 25.00
C ARG A 330 5.00 4.45 24.84
N GLU A 331 5.89 4.82 25.77
CA GLU A 331 6.60 6.12 25.74
C GLU A 331 7.55 6.23 24.54
N GLY A 332 8.11 5.12 24.09
CA GLY A 332 9.05 5.08 22.96
C GLY A 332 8.40 5.05 21.57
N LEU A 333 7.09 4.77 21.48
CA LEU A 333 6.42 4.58 20.20
C LEU A 333 5.07 5.32 20.14
N HIS A 334 5.08 6.49 19.54
CA HIS A 334 3.92 7.39 19.48
C HIS A 334 2.66 6.73 18.83
N ALA A 335 2.85 5.78 17.93
CA ALA A 335 1.76 5.03 17.31
C ALA A 335 0.87 4.26 18.31
N ILE A 336 1.36 3.99 19.52
CA ILE A 336 0.55 3.30 20.56
C ILE A 336 -0.60 4.19 21.01
N GLU A 337 -0.45 5.51 21.04
CA GLU A 337 -1.55 6.40 21.39
C GLU A 337 -2.71 6.35 20.39
N ASP A 338 -2.43 6.07 19.12
CA ASP A 338 -3.48 5.84 18.12
C ASP A 338 -4.26 4.55 18.43
N TYR A 339 -3.59 3.51 18.96
CA TYR A 339 -4.24 2.26 19.37
C TYR A 339 -5.05 2.44 20.66
N VAL A 340 -4.56 3.27 21.59
CA VAL A 340 -5.32 3.68 22.80
C VAL A 340 -6.57 4.43 22.38
N ASN A 341 -6.46 5.40 21.49
CA ASN A 341 -7.58 6.18 20.97
C ASN A 341 -8.59 5.32 20.18
N ALA A 342 -8.11 4.25 19.52
CA ALA A 342 -8.96 3.26 18.85
C ALA A 342 -9.67 2.31 19.84
N GLY A 343 -9.32 2.36 21.13
CA GLY A 343 -9.97 1.54 22.17
C GLY A 343 -9.55 0.07 22.17
N VAL A 344 -8.40 -0.27 21.57
CA VAL A 344 -7.94 -1.67 21.43
C VAL A 344 -6.88 -2.04 22.47
N VAL A 345 -6.41 -1.09 23.26
CA VAL A 345 -5.40 -1.31 24.31
C VAL A 345 -6.08 -1.59 25.65
N ILE A 346 -5.73 -2.71 26.25
CA ILE A 346 -6.14 -3.09 27.60
C ILE A 346 -5.00 -2.70 28.54
N GLU A 347 -5.27 -1.87 29.55
CA GLU A 347 -4.30 -1.38 30.51
C GLU A 347 -4.53 -1.97 31.91
N ALA A 348 -3.46 -2.26 32.64
CA ALA A 348 -3.51 -2.71 34.03
C ALA A 348 -2.26 -2.27 34.81
N GLU A 349 -2.40 -2.09 36.12
CA GLU A 349 -1.33 -1.62 37.03
C GLU A 349 -0.28 -2.71 37.33
N SER A 350 -0.55 -3.97 37.04
CA SER A 350 0.38 -5.09 37.24
C SER A 350 0.16 -6.21 36.24
N ALA A 351 1.12 -7.13 36.13
CA ALA A 351 1.01 -8.32 35.31
C ALA A 351 -0.18 -9.21 35.73
N GLU A 352 -0.41 -9.37 37.03
CA GLU A 352 -1.52 -10.17 37.58
C GLU A 352 -2.87 -9.54 37.22
N ALA A 353 -3.00 -8.22 37.37
CA ALA A 353 -4.22 -7.49 37.00
C ALA A 353 -4.47 -7.52 35.48
N LEU A 354 -3.39 -7.50 34.66
CA LEU A 354 -3.53 -7.66 33.21
C LEU A 354 -3.99 -9.08 32.86
N ALA A 355 -3.41 -10.11 33.50
CA ALA A 355 -3.79 -11.51 33.28
C ALA A 355 -5.30 -11.73 33.54
N GLU A 356 -5.84 -11.17 34.63
CA GLU A 356 -7.27 -11.21 34.94
C GLU A 356 -8.10 -10.54 33.83
N LYS A 357 -7.69 -9.34 33.35
CA LYS A 357 -8.42 -8.60 32.31
C LYS A 357 -8.44 -9.30 30.96
N ILE A 358 -7.35 -9.99 30.59
CA ILE A 358 -7.26 -10.74 29.33
C ILE A 358 -7.69 -12.21 29.45
N GLY A 359 -8.04 -12.65 30.64
CA GLY A 359 -8.60 -13.99 30.90
C GLY A 359 -7.58 -15.13 30.83
N VAL A 360 -6.31 -14.88 31.17
CA VAL A 360 -5.25 -15.90 31.22
C VAL A 360 -4.87 -16.24 32.65
N ASP A 361 -4.27 -17.42 32.88
CA ASP A 361 -3.79 -17.82 34.21
C ASP A 361 -2.67 -16.90 34.72
N ALA A 362 -2.91 -16.18 35.80
CA ALA A 362 -2.00 -15.17 36.34
C ALA A 362 -0.63 -15.75 36.75
N THR A 363 -0.59 -17.00 37.24
CA THR A 363 0.64 -17.66 37.67
C THR A 363 1.49 -17.99 36.45
N THR A 364 0.89 -18.55 35.41
CA THR A 364 1.57 -18.86 34.14
C THR A 364 2.05 -17.58 33.47
N PHE A 365 1.20 -16.55 33.40
CA PHE A 365 1.55 -15.27 32.80
C PHE A 365 2.73 -14.60 33.50
N LYS A 366 2.71 -14.57 34.84
CA LYS A 366 3.83 -14.04 35.61
C LYS A 366 5.13 -14.82 35.36
N THR A 367 5.06 -16.14 35.29
CA THR A 367 6.23 -16.98 34.96
C THR A 367 6.77 -16.62 33.57
N THR A 368 5.91 -16.41 32.60
CA THR A 368 6.28 -15.99 31.24
C THR A 368 7.04 -14.64 31.24
N ILE A 369 6.54 -13.66 32.00
CA ILE A 369 7.22 -12.35 32.15
C ILE A 369 8.58 -12.51 32.81
N ASP A 370 8.67 -13.29 33.91
CA ASP A 370 9.93 -13.52 34.63
C ASP A 370 10.97 -14.24 33.73
N GLU A 371 10.55 -15.22 32.94
CA GLU A 371 11.40 -15.94 31.98
C GLU A 371 11.91 -15.02 30.87
N TYR A 372 11.05 -14.15 30.30
CA TYR A 372 11.46 -13.15 29.32
C TYR A 372 12.47 -12.15 29.89
N ASN A 373 12.21 -11.62 31.09
CA ASN A 373 13.13 -10.72 31.79
C ASN A 373 14.50 -11.37 32.04
N LYS A 374 14.50 -12.66 32.41
CA LYS A 374 15.72 -13.45 32.58
C LYS A 374 16.47 -13.68 31.27
N ALA A 375 15.75 -13.89 30.15
CA ALA A 375 16.36 -13.99 28.82
C ALA A 375 17.10 -12.69 28.46
N ILE A 376 16.54 -11.52 28.80
CA ILE A 376 17.21 -10.22 28.62
C ILE A 376 18.47 -10.13 29.48
N ASP A 377 18.41 -10.52 30.76
CA ASP A 377 19.60 -10.48 31.65
C ASP A 377 20.73 -11.36 31.13
N ASN A 378 20.40 -12.53 30.58
CA ASN A 378 21.35 -13.48 30.06
C ASN A 378 21.76 -13.20 28.60
N GLN A 379 21.11 -12.26 27.92
CA GLN A 379 21.23 -12.03 26.46
C GLN A 379 21.06 -13.31 25.63
N LEU A 380 20.16 -14.18 26.10
CA LEU A 380 19.88 -15.48 25.47
C LEU A 380 18.40 -15.81 25.62
N ASP A 381 17.68 -15.81 24.50
CA ASP A 381 16.27 -16.16 24.45
C ASP A 381 16.06 -17.59 23.92
N PRO A 382 15.37 -18.47 24.67
CA PRO A 382 15.07 -19.84 24.23
C PRO A 382 14.25 -19.93 22.93
N LEU A 383 13.47 -18.89 22.60
CA LEU A 383 12.71 -18.80 21.35
C LEU A 383 13.47 -18.15 20.19
N GLY A 384 14.75 -17.75 20.41
CA GLY A 384 15.63 -17.27 19.36
C GLY A 384 15.52 -15.78 19.04
N ARG A 385 14.85 -14.97 19.88
CA ARG A 385 14.82 -13.53 19.71
C ARG A 385 16.22 -12.95 19.97
N THR A 386 16.76 -12.21 19.01
CA THR A 386 18.11 -11.64 19.06
C THR A 386 18.15 -10.22 19.63
N SER A 387 17.06 -9.43 19.46
CA SER A 387 16.96 -8.07 20.01
C SER A 387 16.25 -8.11 21.37
N LEU A 388 17.05 -8.17 22.44
CA LEU A 388 16.62 -8.25 23.83
C LEU A 388 16.87 -6.90 24.52
N VAL A 389 15.97 -5.91 24.27
CA VAL A 389 16.24 -4.50 24.59
C VAL A 389 15.52 -3.99 25.84
N LYS A 390 14.30 -4.42 26.13
CA LYS A 390 13.47 -3.87 27.21
C LYS A 390 12.85 -4.98 28.05
N LYS A 391 13.06 -4.90 29.37
CA LYS A 391 12.38 -5.76 30.33
C LYS A 391 10.92 -5.34 30.54
N LEU A 392 10.10 -6.28 30.96
CA LEU A 392 8.73 -6.06 31.42
C LEU A 392 8.73 -6.12 32.97
N ASN A 393 9.11 -5.03 33.64
CA ASN A 393 9.28 -5.00 35.10
C ASN A 393 9.04 -3.63 35.76
N LYS A 394 8.54 -2.65 35.03
CA LYS A 394 8.29 -1.29 35.55
C LYS A 394 7.10 -0.64 34.85
N GLY A 395 6.20 -0.07 35.63
CA GLY A 395 5.05 0.69 35.14
C GLY A 395 3.80 -0.14 34.89
N ASN A 396 2.87 0.41 34.14
CA ASN A 396 1.66 -0.26 33.75
C ASN A 396 1.92 -1.28 32.63
N PHE A 397 1.13 -2.34 32.65
CA PHE A 397 1.12 -3.37 31.62
C PHE A 397 -0.01 -3.13 30.64
N TYR A 398 0.25 -3.44 29.40
CA TYR A 398 -0.68 -3.27 28.30
C TYR A 398 -0.81 -4.55 27.48
N ALA A 399 -2.01 -4.80 26.96
CA ALA A 399 -2.27 -5.88 26.02
C ALA A 399 -3.08 -5.37 24.83
N ILE A 400 -2.79 -5.90 23.65
CA ILE A 400 -3.64 -5.79 22.47
C ILE A 400 -3.96 -7.21 22.01
N LYS A 401 -5.25 -7.55 21.90
CA LYS A 401 -5.69 -8.80 21.28
C LYS A 401 -5.48 -8.70 19.78
N ILE A 402 -4.77 -9.68 19.20
CA ILE A 402 -4.40 -9.67 17.78
C ILE A 402 -4.70 -11.01 17.12
N SER A 403 -4.91 -10.94 15.81
CA SER A 403 -4.99 -12.09 14.92
C SER A 403 -4.36 -11.73 13.57
N PRO A 404 -3.89 -12.71 12.78
CA PRO A 404 -3.40 -12.46 11.43
C PRO A 404 -4.47 -11.86 10.51
N ILE A 405 -4.06 -10.91 9.65
CA ILE A 405 -4.94 -10.11 8.82
C ILE A 405 -4.32 -9.91 7.43
N ILE A 406 -5.11 -9.93 6.36
CA ILE A 406 -4.63 -9.64 5.00
C ILE A 406 -4.07 -8.22 4.95
N HIS A 407 -2.87 -8.08 4.36
CA HIS A 407 -2.18 -6.79 4.38
C HIS A 407 -1.73 -6.31 3.00
N HIS A 408 -1.00 -7.12 2.23
CA HIS A 408 -0.40 -6.70 0.96
C HIS A 408 -0.51 -7.82 -0.07
N THR A 409 -0.79 -7.48 -1.32
CA THR A 409 -0.72 -8.42 -2.44
C THR A 409 0.61 -8.21 -3.16
N MET A 410 1.53 -9.22 -3.10
CA MET A 410 2.84 -9.11 -3.74
C MET A 410 2.77 -9.36 -5.24
N GLY A 411 1.74 -10.05 -5.70
CA GLY A 411 1.53 -10.36 -7.10
C GLY A 411 0.60 -9.39 -7.81
N GLY A 412 0.72 -9.35 -9.12
CA GLY A 412 -0.03 -8.45 -9.98
C GLY A 412 0.43 -8.50 -11.42
N LEU A 413 0.32 -7.37 -12.12
CA LEU A 413 0.75 -7.22 -13.51
C LEU A 413 2.24 -7.46 -13.66
N LYS A 414 2.62 -8.27 -14.65
CA LYS A 414 4.01 -8.44 -15.02
C LYS A 414 4.51 -7.19 -15.74
N ILE A 415 5.62 -6.63 -15.25
CA ILE A 415 6.30 -5.48 -15.83
C ILE A 415 7.75 -5.80 -16.14
N ASN A 416 8.36 -5.00 -17.02
CA ASN A 416 9.81 -4.97 -17.17
C ASN A 416 10.43 -3.84 -16.31
N THR A 417 11.74 -3.69 -16.36
CA THR A 417 12.46 -2.63 -15.63
C THR A 417 12.07 -1.21 -16.04
N ASN A 418 11.46 -1.02 -17.21
CA ASN A 418 10.90 0.26 -17.66
C ASN A 418 9.44 0.47 -17.24
N THR A 419 8.91 -0.42 -16.39
CA THR A 419 7.51 -0.40 -15.94
C THR A 419 6.46 -0.62 -17.04
N GLU A 420 6.88 -1.04 -18.23
CA GLU A 420 5.99 -1.41 -19.31
C GLU A 420 5.28 -2.74 -18.97
N VAL A 421 3.98 -2.80 -19.18
CA VAL A 421 3.19 -4.02 -18.93
C VAL A 421 3.45 -5.04 -20.02
N ILE A 422 3.72 -6.29 -19.63
CA ILE A 422 4.04 -7.40 -20.50
C ILE A 422 2.79 -8.26 -20.72
N ASP A 423 2.53 -8.65 -21.97
CA ASP A 423 1.44 -9.56 -22.32
C ASP A 423 1.78 -11.03 -22.06
N THR A 424 0.81 -11.94 -22.22
CA THR A 424 0.98 -13.39 -22.05
C THR A 424 1.91 -14.03 -23.08
N ASN A 425 2.29 -13.32 -24.15
CA ASN A 425 3.24 -13.77 -25.17
C ASN A 425 4.67 -13.23 -24.90
N GLY A 426 4.84 -12.41 -23.87
CA GLY A 426 6.12 -11.82 -23.51
C GLY A 426 6.43 -10.48 -24.22
N ASN A 427 5.46 -9.87 -24.89
CA ASN A 427 5.63 -8.59 -25.57
C ASN A 427 5.12 -7.45 -24.68
N VAL A 428 5.66 -6.26 -24.87
CA VAL A 428 5.16 -5.02 -24.27
C VAL A 428 3.79 -4.67 -24.85
N ILE A 429 2.82 -4.30 -24.00
CA ILE A 429 1.56 -3.68 -24.43
C ILE A 429 1.85 -2.18 -24.66
N PRO A 430 1.85 -1.70 -25.91
CA PRO A 430 2.34 -0.35 -26.19
C PRO A 430 1.49 0.75 -25.55
N GLY A 431 2.18 1.64 -24.80
CA GLY A 431 1.54 2.76 -24.10
C GLY A 431 0.90 2.39 -22.76
N LEU A 432 1.05 1.13 -22.27
CA LEU A 432 0.58 0.69 -20.98
C LEU A 432 1.76 0.51 -20.01
N PHE A 433 1.73 1.27 -18.91
CA PHE A 433 2.70 1.21 -17.80
C PHE A 433 1.98 0.83 -16.51
N ALA A 434 2.72 0.27 -15.54
CA ALA A 434 2.16 -0.02 -14.23
C ALA A 434 3.21 0.18 -13.12
N ALA A 435 2.76 0.58 -11.90
CA ALA A 435 3.64 0.82 -10.77
C ALA A 435 2.94 0.60 -9.42
N GLY A 436 3.70 0.15 -8.43
CA GLY A 436 3.27 -0.09 -7.07
C GLY A 436 2.51 -1.41 -6.91
N GLU A 437 1.68 -1.55 -5.89
CA GLU A 437 1.04 -2.80 -5.47
C GLU A 437 0.17 -3.50 -6.54
N VAL A 438 -0.12 -2.84 -7.65
CA VAL A 438 -0.80 -3.43 -8.83
C VAL A 438 0.11 -4.36 -9.61
N THR A 439 1.44 -4.27 -9.41
CA THR A 439 2.46 -5.06 -10.11
C THR A 439 2.94 -6.22 -9.28
N GLY A 440 3.50 -7.25 -9.92
CA GLY A 440 4.16 -8.37 -9.27
C GLY A 440 5.65 -8.46 -9.62
N GLY A 441 6.34 -9.41 -8.98
CA GLY A 441 7.76 -9.70 -9.22
C GLY A 441 8.74 -8.97 -8.29
N VAL A 442 8.40 -7.81 -7.74
CA VAL A 442 9.31 -7.04 -6.87
C VAL A 442 9.53 -7.71 -5.51
N HIS A 443 8.48 -8.27 -4.92
CA HIS A 443 8.49 -8.72 -3.53
C HIS A 443 8.54 -10.22 -3.33
N GLY A 444 8.40 -11.02 -4.39
CA GLY A 444 8.36 -12.48 -4.32
C GLY A 444 7.27 -12.99 -3.39
N ALA A 445 7.56 -14.02 -2.61
CA ALA A 445 6.57 -14.67 -1.73
C ALA A 445 6.24 -13.88 -0.46
N ASN A 446 7.07 -12.93 -0.04
CA ASN A 446 6.87 -12.17 1.19
C ASN A 446 7.64 -10.86 1.17
N ARG A 447 6.97 -9.76 1.48
CA ARG A 447 7.50 -8.40 1.41
C ARG A 447 8.10 -7.96 2.75
N LEU A 448 9.31 -7.44 2.73
CA LEU A 448 9.91 -6.79 3.90
C LEU A 448 9.23 -5.46 4.25
N GLY A 449 9.16 -5.13 5.55
CA GLY A 449 8.67 -3.84 6.02
C GLY A 449 9.45 -2.69 5.36
N GLY A 450 8.75 -1.63 4.92
CA GLY A 450 9.37 -0.49 4.23
C GLY A 450 9.54 -0.63 2.71
N ASN A 451 9.63 -1.86 2.16
CA ASN A 451 9.81 -2.06 0.72
C ASN A 451 8.58 -1.65 -0.11
N ALA A 452 7.35 -1.78 0.39
CA ALA A 452 6.17 -1.32 -0.35
C ALA A 452 6.18 0.19 -0.58
N VAL A 453 6.69 0.97 0.39
CA VAL A 453 6.81 2.42 0.23
C VAL A 453 7.94 2.77 -0.73
N ALA A 454 9.06 2.03 -0.69
CA ALA A 454 10.13 2.19 -1.69
C ALA A 454 9.63 1.86 -3.10
N ASP A 455 8.89 0.76 -3.27
CA ASP A 455 8.29 0.33 -4.53
C ASP A 455 7.39 1.41 -5.16
N ILE A 456 6.41 1.92 -4.43
CA ILE A 456 5.49 2.94 -4.96
C ILE A 456 6.21 4.22 -5.38
N ILE A 457 7.32 4.57 -4.75
CA ILE A 457 8.10 5.77 -5.10
C ILE A 457 9.02 5.48 -6.28
N VAL A 458 9.81 4.41 -6.22
CA VAL A 458 10.77 4.06 -7.28
C VAL A 458 10.04 3.78 -8.60
N PHE A 459 9.13 2.82 -8.59
CA PHE A 459 8.43 2.44 -9.83
C PHE A 459 7.39 3.48 -10.26
N GLY A 460 6.78 4.23 -9.31
CA GLY A 460 5.93 5.37 -9.65
C GLY A 460 6.68 6.43 -10.44
N ARG A 461 7.84 6.88 -9.95
CA ARG A 461 8.72 7.83 -10.65
C ARG A 461 9.16 7.29 -12.01
N ARG A 462 9.57 6.04 -12.05
CA ARG A 462 10.02 5.39 -13.28
C ARG A 462 8.90 5.32 -14.31
N ALA A 463 7.69 4.91 -13.93
CA ALA A 463 6.51 4.89 -14.81
C ALA A 463 6.16 6.28 -15.33
N GLY A 464 6.23 7.30 -14.49
CA GLY A 464 6.03 8.69 -14.89
C GLY A 464 7.04 9.16 -15.93
N SER A 465 8.33 8.85 -15.73
CA SER A 465 9.40 9.19 -16.70
C SER A 465 9.21 8.47 -18.02
N MET A 466 8.97 7.15 -18.00
CA MET A 466 8.80 6.34 -19.22
C MET A 466 7.55 6.73 -20.00
N ALA A 467 6.42 6.98 -19.30
CA ALA A 467 5.21 7.47 -19.94
C ALA A 467 5.42 8.86 -20.59
N ALA A 468 6.15 9.77 -19.93
CA ALA A 468 6.48 11.09 -20.47
C ALA A 468 7.38 10.99 -21.70
N GLU A 469 8.32 10.05 -21.73
CA GLU A 469 9.16 9.79 -22.91
C GLU A 469 8.35 9.21 -24.08
N PHE A 470 7.46 8.26 -23.78
CA PHE A 470 6.61 7.60 -24.78
C PHE A 470 5.67 8.56 -25.51
N VAL A 471 5.23 9.64 -24.89
CA VAL A 471 4.26 10.58 -25.46
C VAL A 471 4.88 11.72 -26.24
N LYS A 472 6.23 11.93 -26.15
CA LYS A 472 6.98 12.92 -26.94
C LYS A 472 6.96 12.59 -28.42
#